data_83b8b704fa2c6cad357492a7f02ca78a
#
_entry.id   83b8b704fa2c6cad357492a7f02ca78a
#
_cell.length_a   1.000
_cell.length_b   1.000
_cell.length_c   1.000
_cell.angle_alpha   90.00
_cell.angle_beta   90.00
_cell.angle_gamma   90.00
#
_symmetry.space_group_name_H-M   'P 1'
#
loop_
_entity.id
_entity.type
_entity.pdbx_description
1 polymer ?
#
loop_
_entity_poly.entity_id
_entity_poly.type
_entity_poly.pdbx_seq_one_letter_code
_entity_poly.pdbx_strand_id
1 'polypeptide(L)'
;MISTSFSGNIFMNTVIVSAMAVSSVMATEINAADYGVLPGGKDCSRAMYALIDAARKQKVTRINIPAGEYHFHAATAERMQLFISNHDQQPEHPVGLPLVGLHNVEFLSPGASFIFHGRMLPVVVMDSVGITLSNISLDAAEPFSAEGTITEIKDGKTTLQLSPASRYTVEDGHFLLTNNGRKDKLHCMLAFEPDGRMVPTGKSGDMAWYAPAEQLPDNCVRFAEDASLKGLSVGQTLVLRTYYRPHPGMLLYRAKDTTLNNVVFHDSQGMALIAQRSENITIRGGGCIRAKGRMHTTAADATHFSNCRGHISVQGATYEAMMDDAINVHATCLGIQKVESPRTFLARYMHGQAYGFEVMVPGEQLQFIHGPTLEPNPQLRKVEKVEVIDPRHVRVTLTEELPASIGAGDAVENADWHPSVDFSYNTVRHNRARGALFTTPRPVRVIGNHFDHTHGSAILLAGDAQGWYESGACRDVLIQGNTFRHGLTGLYQFTDALIAICPEVRAPGAQKQRYHSNVRIIGNHFITHRVPLLSAISAEQISFTGNKVEYHDIYPAQHGGKPYLLKQSCDAFTLQSLP
;
A
#
# COMPACT_ATOMS: atom_id res chain seq x y z
N MET A 1 -1.52 -32.41 -85.77
CA MET A 1 -2.78 -32.56 -85.08
C MET A 1 -2.57 -33.55 -84.00
N ILE A 2 -2.27 -33.10 -82.79
CA ILE A 2 -2.03 -33.92 -81.64
C ILE A 2 -2.90 -33.36 -80.52
N SER A 3 -3.87 -34.17 -80.04
CA SER A 3 -4.75 -33.88 -78.90
C SER A 3 -4.10 -34.41 -77.68
N THR A 4 -3.90 -33.61 -76.69
CA THR A 4 -3.49 -34.00 -75.33
C THR A 4 -4.62 -33.72 -74.33
N SER A 5 -5.19 -34.76 -73.80
CA SER A 5 -6.16 -34.74 -72.70
C SER A 5 -5.46 -34.55 -71.32
N PHE A 6 -5.86 -33.55 -70.57
CA PHE A 6 -5.48 -33.40 -69.18
C PHE A 6 -6.61 -33.90 -68.28
N SER A 7 -6.32 -34.96 -67.50
CA SER A 7 -7.19 -35.43 -66.43
C SER A 7 -6.79 -34.70 -65.12
N GLY A 8 -7.69 -33.86 -64.60
CA GLY A 8 -7.52 -33.21 -63.30
C GLY A 8 -8.12 -34.03 -62.17
N ASN A 9 -7.28 -34.47 -61.26
CA ASN A 9 -7.72 -35.06 -59.99
C ASN A 9 -8.11 -33.95 -59.01
N ILE A 10 -9.38 -33.94 -58.59
CA ILE A 10 -9.88 -33.07 -57.54
C ILE A 10 -9.67 -33.79 -56.22
N PHE A 11 -8.73 -33.29 -55.39
CA PHE A 11 -8.60 -33.72 -53.98
C PHE A 11 -9.62 -32.92 -53.16
N MET A 12 -10.60 -33.63 -52.63
CA MET A 12 -11.58 -33.10 -51.69
C MET A 12 -10.94 -33.10 -50.27
N ASN A 13 -10.46 -31.94 -49.81
CA ASN A 13 -10.03 -31.77 -48.45
C ASN A 13 -11.24 -31.71 -47.51
N THR A 14 -11.47 -32.77 -46.74
CA THR A 14 -12.47 -32.77 -45.68
C THR A 14 -11.90 -32.02 -44.49
N VAL A 15 -12.38 -30.80 -44.25
CA VAL A 15 -12.10 -30.03 -43.03
C VAL A 15 -12.96 -30.61 -41.91
N ILE A 16 -12.33 -31.35 -40.97
CA ILE A 16 -12.98 -31.76 -39.73
C ILE A 16 -12.99 -30.55 -38.79
N VAL A 17 -14.11 -29.87 -38.68
CA VAL A 17 -14.34 -28.86 -37.66
C VAL A 17 -14.64 -29.59 -36.34
N SER A 18 -13.64 -29.69 -35.50
CA SER A 18 -13.85 -30.14 -34.11
C SER A 18 -14.61 -29.03 -33.36
N ALA A 19 -15.90 -29.23 -33.15
CA ALA A 19 -16.68 -28.41 -32.24
C ALA A 19 -16.18 -28.70 -30.82
N MET A 20 -15.35 -27.81 -30.28
CA MET A 20 -15.11 -27.77 -28.83
C MET A 20 -16.43 -27.39 -28.18
N ALA A 21 -17.09 -28.33 -27.55
CA ALA A 21 -18.23 -28.06 -26.66
C ALA A 21 -17.67 -27.26 -25.47
N VAL A 22 -17.84 -25.94 -25.50
CA VAL A 22 -17.73 -25.11 -24.32
C VAL A 22 -18.89 -25.50 -23.43
N SER A 23 -18.65 -26.41 -22.48
CA SER A 23 -19.60 -26.66 -21.41
C SER A 23 -19.72 -25.36 -20.61
N SER A 24 -20.82 -24.63 -20.81
CA SER A 24 -21.21 -23.54 -19.93
C SER A 24 -21.45 -24.14 -18.54
N VAL A 25 -20.49 -24.00 -17.64
CA VAL A 25 -20.72 -24.24 -16.22
C VAL A 25 -21.83 -23.27 -15.83
N MET A 26 -23.02 -23.78 -15.55
CA MET A 26 -24.14 -22.95 -15.05
C MET A 26 -23.65 -22.27 -13.78
N ALA A 27 -23.69 -20.94 -13.74
CA ALA A 27 -23.30 -20.18 -12.57
C ALA A 27 -24.17 -20.59 -11.38
N THR A 28 -23.56 -21.12 -10.34
CA THR A 28 -24.27 -21.42 -9.10
C THR A 28 -24.29 -20.14 -8.27
N GLU A 29 -25.46 -19.52 -8.12
CA GLU A 29 -25.64 -18.29 -7.37
C GLU A 29 -26.37 -18.56 -6.05
N ILE A 30 -25.97 -17.85 -4.99
CA ILE A 30 -26.67 -17.86 -3.70
C ILE A 30 -26.88 -16.42 -3.21
N ASN A 31 -27.90 -16.22 -2.39
CA ASN A 31 -28.16 -14.93 -1.74
C ASN A 31 -27.66 -14.97 -0.29
N ALA A 32 -26.94 -13.96 0.13
CA ALA A 32 -26.43 -13.84 1.48
C ALA A 32 -27.55 -13.85 2.54
N ALA A 33 -28.71 -13.29 2.18
CA ALA A 33 -29.90 -13.27 3.04
C ALA A 33 -30.42 -14.67 3.41
N ASP A 34 -30.30 -15.66 2.51
CA ASP A 34 -30.75 -17.04 2.74
C ASP A 34 -29.92 -17.75 3.83
N TYR A 35 -28.74 -17.20 4.14
CA TYR A 35 -27.85 -17.69 5.19
C TYR A 35 -27.91 -16.83 6.47
N GLY A 36 -28.85 -15.87 6.54
CA GLY A 36 -29.00 -14.99 7.68
C GLY A 36 -28.03 -13.78 7.70
N VAL A 37 -27.31 -13.53 6.60
CA VAL A 37 -26.53 -12.29 6.41
C VAL A 37 -27.49 -11.19 5.99
N LEU A 38 -28.01 -10.47 6.97
CA LEU A 38 -29.09 -9.48 6.79
C LEU A 38 -28.60 -8.09 7.20
N PRO A 39 -28.96 -7.02 6.47
CA PRO A 39 -28.71 -5.66 6.91
C PRO A 39 -29.54 -5.29 8.14
N GLY A 40 -29.11 -4.28 8.90
CA GLY A 40 -29.94 -3.71 9.98
C GLY A 40 -29.40 -3.91 11.40
N GLY A 41 -28.11 -3.87 11.61
CA GLY A 41 -27.50 -3.68 12.93
C GLY A 41 -27.28 -4.93 13.78
N LYS A 42 -27.70 -6.12 13.35
CA LYS A 42 -27.36 -7.38 14.01
C LYS A 42 -25.99 -7.88 13.58
N ASP A 43 -25.29 -8.58 14.47
CA ASP A 43 -24.01 -9.23 14.16
C ASP A 43 -24.18 -10.31 13.09
N CYS A 44 -23.53 -10.09 11.95
CA CYS A 44 -23.54 -11.00 10.81
C CYS A 44 -22.35 -11.98 10.80
N SER A 45 -21.43 -11.94 11.76
CA SER A 45 -20.17 -12.69 11.72
C SER A 45 -20.39 -14.18 11.50
N ARG A 46 -21.20 -14.84 12.34
CA ARG A 46 -21.47 -16.29 12.23
C ARG A 46 -22.24 -16.66 10.96
N ALA A 47 -23.20 -15.83 10.56
CA ALA A 47 -23.98 -16.04 9.33
C ALA A 47 -23.07 -15.95 8.10
N MET A 48 -22.13 -15.00 8.09
CA MET A 48 -21.15 -14.85 7.01
C MET A 48 -20.20 -16.06 6.93
N TYR A 49 -19.77 -16.62 8.05
CA TYR A 49 -18.94 -17.85 8.03
C TYR A 49 -19.70 -19.04 7.45
N ALA A 50 -20.98 -19.21 7.82
CA ALA A 50 -21.83 -20.26 7.26
C ALA A 50 -22.04 -20.08 5.74
N LEU A 51 -22.21 -18.84 5.28
CA LEU A 51 -22.31 -18.50 3.87
C LEU A 51 -21.02 -18.85 3.11
N ILE A 52 -19.85 -18.47 3.63
CA ILE A 52 -18.55 -18.74 3.02
C ILE A 52 -18.29 -20.25 2.95
N ASP A 53 -18.63 -21.00 4.01
CA ASP A 53 -18.52 -22.45 4.04
C ASP A 53 -19.43 -23.12 3.01
N ALA A 54 -20.66 -22.65 2.88
CA ALA A 54 -21.61 -23.14 1.88
C ALA A 54 -21.09 -22.86 0.47
N ALA A 55 -20.57 -21.64 0.23
CA ALA A 55 -20.01 -21.25 -1.06
C ALA A 55 -18.84 -22.17 -1.48
N ARG A 56 -17.96 -22.51 -0.54
CA ARG A 56 -16.84 -23.43 -0.77
C ARG A 56 -17.32 -24.85 -1.10
N LYS A 57 -18.27 -25.39 -0.31
CA LYS A 57 -18.78 -26.76 -0.48
C LYS A 57 -19.58 -26.92 -1.77
N GLN A 58 -20.37 -25.92 -2.15
CA GLN A 58 -21.26 -25.95 -3.32
C GLN A 58 -20.57 -25.45 -4.60
N LYS A 59 -19.31 -24.98 -4.52
CA LYS A 59 -18.59 -24.38 -5.65
C LYS A 59 -19.37 -23.22 -6.29
N VAL A 60 -19.90 -22.36 -5.43
CA VAL A 60 -20.66 -21.17 -5.83
C VAL A 60 -19.77 -20.24 -6.63
N THR A 61 -20.32 -19.65 -7.70
CA THR A 61 -19.60 -18.66 -8.53
C THR A 61 -20.02 -17.22 -8.26
N ARG A 62 -21.22 -17.03 -7.62
CA ARG A 62 -21.70 -15.69 -7.24
C ARG A 62 -22.45 -15.70 -5.92
N ILE A 63 -22.14 -14.74 -5.08
CA ILE A 63 -22.84 -14.43 -3.84
C ILE A 63 -23.46 -13.05 -3.97
N ASN A 64 -24.77 -12.96 -3.98
CA ASN A 64 -25.50 -11.71 -4.04
C ASN A 64 -25.72 -11.18 -2.62
N ILE A 65 -25.23 -9.95 -2.35
CA ILE A 65 -25.37 -9.27 -1.06
C ILE A 65 -26.27 -8.05 -1.28
N PRO A 66 -27.50 -8.01 -0.73
CA PRO A 66 -28.37 -6.85 -0.85
C PRO A 66 -27.71 -5.54 -0.38
N ALA A 67 -28.20 -4.39 -0.86
CA ALA A 67 -27.78 -3.10 -0.32
C ALA A 67 -28.15 -2.98 1.15
N GLY A 68 -27.31 -2.29 1.93
CA GLY A 68 -27.58 -2.03 3.33
C GLY A 68 -26.33 -2.10 4.21
N GLU A 69 -26.53 -1.90 5.50
CA GLU A 69 -25.48 -1.87 6.50
C GLU A 69 -25.41 -3.20 7.25
N TYR A 70 -24.23 -3.82 7.27
CA TYR A 70 -23.94 -5.13 7.85
C TYR A 70 -22.90 -4.99 8.95
N HIS A 71 -23.16 -5.55 10.13
CA HIS A 71 -22.30 -5.41 11.30
C HIS A 71 -21.54 -6.69 11.60
N PHE A 72 -20.25 -6.55 11.92
CA PHE A 72 -19.35 -7.64 12.27
C PHE A 72 -18.64 -7.28 13.58
N HIS A 73 -18.60 -8.23 14.51
CA HIS A 73 -18.09 -7.96 15.85
C HIS A 73 -16.84 -8.80 16.19
N ALA A 74 -15.77 -8.15 16.63
CA ALA A 74 -14.54 -8.82 17.04
C ALA A 74 -14.73 -9.85 18.15
N ALA A 75 -15.74 -9.64 19.02
CA ALA A 75 -16.07 -10.53 20.14
C ALA A 75 -16.59 -11.90 19.69
N THR A 76 -17.24 -11.99 18.53
CA THR A 76 -17.84 -13.21 17.97
C THR A 76 -17.05 -13.72 16.76
N ALA A 77 -16.03 -12.99 16.31
CA ALA A 77 -15.22 -13.33 15.17
C ALA A 77 -14.33 -14.55 15.42
N GLU A 78 -14.17 -15.38 14.41
CA GLU A 78 -13.17 -16.45 14.39
C GLU A 78 -11.77 -15.86 14.39
N ARG A 79 -10.81 -16.60 14.95
CA ARG A 79 -9.42 -16.16 15.06
C ARG A 79 -8.51 -16.90 14.10
N MET A 80 -7.66 -16.16 13.43
CA MET A 80 -6.65 -16.71 12.52
C MET A 80 -5.24 -16.36 13.00
N GLN A 81 -4.31 -17.30 12.82
CA GLN A 81 -2.89 -17.07 13.07
C GLN A 81 -2.22 -16.56 11.79
N LEU A 82 -1.80 -15.30 11.81
CA LEU A 82 -1.24 -14.61 10.64
C LEU A 82 -0.07 -13.70 11.05
N PHE A 83 0.96 -13.66 10.21
CA PHE A 83 1.98 -12.62 10.24
C PHE A 83 1.75 -11.71 9.04
N ILE A 84 1.59 -10.41 9.31
CA ILE A 84 1.24 -9.42 8.30
C ILE A 84 2.41 -8.47 8.11
N SER A 85 2.92 -8.36 6.88
CA SER A 85 4.01 -7.43 6.55
C SER A 85 3.63 -6.00 6.89
N ASN A 86 4.61 -5.22 7.34
CA ASN A 86 4.50 -3.79 7.62
C ASN A 86 3.40 -3.40 8.64
N HIS A 87 3.03 -4.34 9.52
CA HIS A 87 2.10 -4.12 10.64
C HIS A 87 2.74 -4.51 11.97
N ASP A 88 2.15 -4.03 13.08
CA ASP A 88 2.55 -4.49 14.41
C ASP A 88 2.20 -5.97 14.54
N GLN A 89 3.20 -6.78 14.88
CA GLN A 89 3.04 -8.22 14.84
C GLN A 89 2.20 -8.71 16.01
N GLN A 90 0.98 -9.04 15.72
CA GLN A 90 0.05 -9.78 16.56
C GLN A 90 -0.31 -11.05 15.82
N PRO A 91 0.20 -12.21 16.19
CA PRO A 91 -0.02 -13.43 15.42
C PRO A 91 -1.48 -13.90 15.41
N GLU A 92 -2.30 -13.49 16.37
CA GLU A 92 -3.72 -13.86 16.44
C GLU A 92 -4.63 -12.68 16.10
N HIS A 93 -5.46 -12.85 15.08
CA HIS A 93 -6.39 -11.82 14.60
C HIS A 93 -7.83 -12.32 14.61
N PRO A 94 -8.78 -11.59 15.26
CA PRO A 94 -10.20 -11.78 14.97
C PRO A 94 -10.48 -11.35 13.52
N VAL A 95 -11.16 -12.17 12.72
CA VAL A 95 -11.39 -11.93 11.30
C VAL A 95 -12.89 -11.81 10.99
N GLY A 96 -13.29 -10.74 10.30
CA GLY A 96 -14.69 -10.52 9.92
C GLY A 96 -15.14 -11.45 8.78
N LEU A 97 -14.44 -11.39 7.65
CA LEU A 97 -14.74 -12.18 6.45
C LEU A 97 -13.51 -13.01 6.06
N PRO A 98 -13.43 -14.30 6.45
CA PRO A 98 -12.34 -15.20 6.07
C PRO A 98 -12.62 -15.89 4.73
N LEU A 99 -12.32 -15.22 3.61
CA LEU A 99 -12.45 -15.77 2.26
C LEU A 99 -11.25 -16.69 1.97
N VAL A 100 -11.30 -17.89 2.54
CA VAL A 100 -10.17 -18.84 2.52
C VAL A 100 -10.49 -20.05 1.65
N GLY A 101 -9.59 -20.40 0.72
CA GLY A 101 -9.71 -21.59 -0.14
C GLY A 101 -10.91 -21.51 -1.11
N LEU A 102 -11.29 -20.32 -1.53
CA LEU A 102 -12.36 -20.09 -2.50
C LEU A 102 -11.81 -20.02 -3.92
N HIS A 103 -12.62 -20.45 -4.90
CA HIS A 103 -12.25 -20.46 -6.31
C HIS A 103 -13.34 -19.86 -7.18
N ASN A 104 -12.99 -18.80 -7.95
CA ASN A 104 -13.87 -18.15 -8.93
C ASN A 104 -15.21 -17.70 -8.34
N VAL A 105 -15.16 -16.93 -7.25
CA VAL A 105 -16.35 -16.43 -6.55
C VAL A 105 -16.43 -14.91 -6.64
N GLU A 106 -17.54 -14.41 -7.11
CA GLU A 106 -17.89 -12.99 -7.07
C GLU A 106 -18.81 -12.69 -5.88
N PHE A 107 -18.43 -11.78 -5.02
CA PHE A 107 -19.26 -11.15 -4.01
C PHE A 107 -19.80 -9.84 -4.60
N LEU A 108 -21.06 -9.86 -5.02
CA LEU A 108 -21.69 -8.75 -5.73
C LEU A 108 -22.74 -8.07 -4.85
N SER A 109 -22.61 -6.75 -4.73
CA SER A 109 -23.63 -5.93 -4.08
C SER A 109 -24.02 -4.73 -4.95
N PRO A 110 -25.26 -4.24 -4.87
CA PRO A 110 -25.63 -2.91 -5.38
C PRO A 110 -25.18 -1.77 -4.46
N GLY A 111 -24.58 -2.06 -3.29
CA GLY A 111 -24.07 -1.07 -2.32
C GLY A 111 -24.22 -1.58 -0.88
N ALA A 112 -23.35 -2.49 -0.44
CA ALA A 112 -23.28 -2.94 0.93
C ALA A 112 -22.22 -2.14 1.71
N SER A 113 -22.57 -1.74 2.94
CA SER A 113 -21.64 -1.14 3.91
C SER A 113 -21.35 -2.15 5.01
N PHE A 114 -20.10 -2.55 5.13
CA PHE A 114 -19.62 -3.46 6.18
C PHE A 114 -19.03 -2.67 7.32
N ILE A 115 -19.65 -2.74 8.48
CA ILE A 115 -19.29 -1.99 9.69
C ILE A 115 -18.67 -2.94 10.71
N PHE A 116 -17.44 -2.67 11.09
CA PHE A 116 -16.66 -3.53 11.97
C PHE A 116 -16.59 -2.95 13.39
N HIS A 117 -17.02 -3.74 14.36
CA HIS A 117 -17.02 -3.40 15.78
C HIS A 117 -15.86 -4.06 16.53
N GLY A 118 -15.04 -3.25 17.15
CA GLY A 118 -13.84 -3.71 17.84
C GLY A 118 -12.62 -3.78 16.92
N ARG A 119 -11.49 -4.18 17.49
CA ARG A 119 -10.23 -4.34 16.76
C ARG A 119 -10.18 -5.70 16.12
N MET A 120 -10.24 -5.73 14.81
CA MET A 120 -10.26 -6.95 14.03
C MET A 120 -9.70 -6.70 12.63
N LEU A 121 -9.34 -7.75 11.95
CA LEU A 121 -9.00 -7.77 10.54
C LEU A 121 -10.31 -7.95 9.73
N PRO A 122 -10.81 -6.90 9.08
CA PRO A 122 -12.12 -6.95 8.41
C PRO A 122 -12.26 -8.06 7.38
N VAL A 123 -11.32 -8.14 6.43
CA VAL A 123 -11.38 -9.11 5.31
C VAL A 123 -10.05 -9.80 5.11
N VAL A 124 -10.08 -11.11 4.98
CA VAL A 124 -8.92 -11.94 4.56
C VAL A 124 -9.29 -12.70 3.30
N VAL A 125 -8.51 -12.56 2.24
CA VAL A 125 -8.54 -13.44 1.07
C VAL A 125 -7.26 -14.27 1.11
N MET A 126 -7.38 -15.56 1.42
CA MET A 126 -6.20 -16.41 1.61
C MET A 126 -6.35 -17.74 0.88
N ASP A 127 -5.24 -18.19 0.26
CA ASP A 127 -5.20 -19.46 -0.48
C ASP A 127 -6.36 -19.60 -1.50
N SER A 128 -6.75 -18.49 -2.13
CA SER A 128 -7.93 -18.36 -2.98
C SER A 128 -7.57 -17.88 -4.39
N VAL A 129 -8.37 -18.25 -5.38
CA VAL A 129 -8.13 -17.92 -6.79
C VAL A 129 -9.40 -17.36 -7.41
N GLY A 130 -9.30 -16.26 -8.18
CA GLY A 130 -10.42 -15.70 -8.93
C GLY A 130 -11.48 -15.07 -8.04
N ILE A 131 -11.08 -14.34 -7.00
CA ILE A 131 -12.03 -13.67 -6.10
C ILE A 131 -12.32 -12.26 -6.60
N THR A 132 -13.61 -11.93 -6.71
CA THR A 132 -14.08 -10.59 -7.05
C THR A 132 -14.97 -10.04 -5.94
N LEU A 133 -14.66 -8.83 -5.48
CA LEU A 133 -15.50 -8.05 -4.57
C LEU A 133 -16.02 -6.82 -5.30
N SER A 134 -17.33 -6.59 -5.32
CA SER A 134 -17.96 -5.52 -6.12
C SER A 134 -18.93 -4.67 -5.30
N ASN A 135 -18.71 -3.34 -5.30
CA ASN A 135 -19.57 -2.30 -4.70
C ASN A 135 -19.79 -2.50 -3.20
N ILE A 136 -18.72 -2.67 -2.45
CA ILE A 136 -18.73 -2.85 -1.00
C ILE A 136 -17.89 -1.75 -0.35
N SER A 137 -18.40 -1.14 0.73
CA SER A 137 -17.63 -0.27 1.58
C SER A 137 -17.31 -0.92 2.92
N LEU A 138 -16.13 -0.58 3.47
CA LEU A 138 -15.65 -1.05 4.77
C LEU A 138 -15.43 0.17 5.67
N ASP A 139 -15.98 0.12 6.89
CA ASP A 139 -15.80 1.19 7.86
C ASP A 139 -15.71 0.63 9.29
N ALA A 140 -15.10 1.38 10.19
CA ALA A 140 -15.09 1.08 11.61
C ALA A 140 -16.30 1.72 12.30
N ALA A 141 -16.99 0.98 13.17
CA ALA A 141 -18.10 1.52 13.97
C ALA A 141 -17.65 2.66 14.90
N GLU A 142 -16.43 2.57 15.40
CA GLU A 142 -15.75 3.64 16.14
C GLU A 142 -14.44 3.98 15.41
N PRO A 143 -14.25 5.22 14.96
CA PRO A 143 -13.00 5.63 14.28
C PRO A 143 -11.76 5.33 15.12
N PHE A 144 -10.68 4.91 14.48
CA PHE A 144 -9.44 4.57 15.17
C PHE A 144 -8.62 5.79 15.61
N SER A 145 -8.94 6.97 15.11
CA SER A 145 -8.37 8.24 15.54
C SER A 145 -9.45 9.15 16.10
N ALA A 146 -9.09 10.09 16.95
CA ALA A 146 -9.98 11.17 17.34
C ALA A 146 -9.72 12.40 16.46
N GLU A 147 -10.73 13.23 16.25
CA GLU A 147 -10.64 14.47 15.49
C GLU A 147 -11.22 15.62 16.30
N GLY A 148 -10.56 16.78 16.25
CA GLY A 148 -11.04 17.97 16.94
C GLY A 148 -10.70 19.25 16.20
N THR A 149 -11.67 20.16 16.13
CA THR A 149 -11.49 21.49 15.55
C THR A 149 -10.92 22.43 16.60
N ILE A 150 -9.91 23.21 16.25
CA ILE A 150 -9.31 24.23 17.11
C ILE A 150 -10.33 25.36 17.31
N THR A 151 -10.75 25.57 18.55
CA THR A 151 -11.68 26.63 18.93
C THR A 151 -11.00 27.81 19.61
N GLU A 152 -9.85 27.58 20.24
CA GLU A 152 -9.08 28.62 20.91
C GLU A 152 -7.58 28.31 20.90
N ILE A 153 -6.77 29.36 20.68
CA ILE A 153 -5.31 29.33 20.90
C ILE A 153 -5.00 30.52 21.79
N LYS A 154 -4.65 30.27 23.08
CA LYS A 154 -4.42 31.32 24.05
C LYS A 154 -3.42 30.87 25.13
N ASP A 155 -2.54 31.80 25.54
CA ASP A 155 -1.58 31.62 26.62
C ASP A 155 -0.74 30.32 26.48
N GLY A 156 -0.27 30.03 25.27
CA GLY A 156 0.50 28.82 24.98
C GLY A 156 -0.30 27.54 25.11
N LYS A 157 -1.61 27.56 24.92
CA LYS A 157 -2.48 26.38 24.95
C LYS A 157 -3.41 26.37 23.73
N THR A 158 -3.70 25.17 23.23
CA THR A 158 -4.63 24.94 22.12
C THR A 158 -5.83 24.14 22.60
N THR A 159 -7.04 24.68 22.46
CA THR A 159 -8.29 24.02 22.80
C THR A 159 -8.98 23.46 21.57
N LEU A 160 -9.37 22.20 21.64
CA LEU A 160 -10.08 21.49 20.58
C LEU A 160 -11.51 21.17 21.04
N GLN A 161 -12.48 21.41 20.17
CA GLN A 161 -13.81 20.80 20.23
C GLN A 161 -13.71 19.46 19.50
N LEU A 162 -13.83 18.33 20.21
CA LEU A 162 -13.73 17.01 19.59
C LEU A 162 -15.02 16.61 18.87
N SER A 163 -14.86 15.83 17.80
CA SER A 163 -15.96 15.22 17.08
C SER A 163 -16.76 14.29 18.02
N PRO A 164 -18.10 14.23 17.92
CA PRO A 164 -18.92 13.32 18.71
C PRO A 164 -18.58 11.83 18.52
N ALA A 165 -17.96 11.48 17.37
CA ALA A 165 -17.50 10.12 17.10
C ALA A 165 -16.19 9.77 17.81
N SER A 166 -15.42 10.76 18.29
CA SER A 166 -14.15 10.55 18.98
C SER A 166 -14.36 9.84 20.33
N ARG A 167 -13.55 8.83 20.59
CA ARG A 167 -13.54 8.09 21.87
C ARG A 167 -12.21 8.31 22.55
N TYR A 168 -12.24 8.96 23.70
CA TYR A 168 -11.03 9.33 24.44
C TYR A 168 -11.26 9.45 25.94
N THR A 169 -10.18 9.51 26.69
CA THR A 169 -10.12 9.96 28.08
C THR A 169 -8.84 10.76 28.30
N VAL A 170 -8.80 11.56 29.34
CA VAL A 170 -7.56 12.20 29.80
C VAL A 170 -7.26 11.67 31.20
N GLU A 171 -6.11 11.00 31.36
CA GLU A 171 -5.65 10.41 32.61
C GLU A 171 -4.22 10.88 32.89
N ASP A 172 -3.98 11.37 34.10
CA ASP A 172 -2.67 11.89 34.54
C ASP A 172 -2.05 12.91 33.55
N GLY A 173 -2.90 13.76 32.95
CA GLY A 173 -2.48 14.75 31.97
C GLY A 173 -2.17 14.19 30.59
N HIS A 174 -2.50 12.93 30.29
CA HIS A 174 -2.31 12.31 28.99
C HIS A 174 -3.63 12.05 28.26
N PHE A 175 -3.67 12.42 26.99
CA PHE A 175 -4.77 12.06 26.10
C PHE A 175 -4.63 10.60 25.67
N LEU A 176 -5.69 9.81 25.91
CA LEU A 176 -5.76 8.41 25.52
C LEU A 176 -6.94 8.19 24.60
N LEU A 177 -6.70 7.51 23.49
CA LEU A 177 -7.75 7.02 22.59
C LEU A 177 -8.39 5.78 23.21
N THR A 178 -9.72 5.79 23.40
CA THR A 178 -10.45 4.69 24.09
C THR A 178 -11.34 3.88 23.17
N ASN A 179 -11.19 4.04 21.86
CA ASN A 179 -11.98 3.32 20.89
C ASN A 179 -11.85 1.79 21.07
N ASN A 180 -12.97 1.10 20.81
CA ASN A 180 -13.01 -0.36 20.80
C ASN A 180 -12.56 -1.01 22.13
N GLY A 181 -12.84 -0.36 23.27
CA GLY A 181 -12.58 -0.87 24.61
C GLY A 181 -11.11 -0.92 25.05
N ARG A 182 -10.21 -0.26 24.32
CA ARG A 182 -8.77 -0.16 24.66
C ARG A 182 -8.37 1.29 24.94
N LYS A 183 -7.25 1.45 25.64
CA LYS A 183 -6.64 2.75 25.90
C LYS A 183 -5.29 2.81 25.19
N ASP A 184 -5.22 3.57 24.11
CA ASP A 184 -3.98 3.79 23.37
C ASP A 184 -3.46 5.20 23.62
N LYS A 185 -2.16 5.31 23.85
CA LYS A 185 -1.51 6.61 23.99
C LYS A 185 -1.56 7.37 22.66
N LEU A 186 -1.86 8.66 22.75
CA LEU A 186 -1.66 9.58 21.65
C LEU A 186 -0.19 9.56 21.25
N HIS A 187 0.08 9.41 19.97
CA HIS A 187 1.44 9.41 19.44
C HIS A 187 1.77 10.70 18.71
N CYS A 188 0.86 11.19 17.87
CA CYS A 188 1.02 12.43 17.14
C CYS A 188 -0.32 13.01 16.70
N MET A 189 -0.27 14.25 16.24
CA MET A 189 -1.38 14.98 15.66
C MET A 189 -1.03 15.42 14.24
N LEU A 190 -2.04 15.46 13.37
CA LEU A 190 -1.96 15.96 12.01
C LEU A 190 -2.99 17.07 11.83
N ALA A 191 -2.57 18.18 11.26
CA ALA A 191 -3.44 19.32 11.08
C ALA A 191 -4.01 19.40 9.65
N PHE A 192 -5.29 19.70 9.57
CA PHE A 192 -6.03 19.86 8.30
C PHE A 192 -6.72 21.22 8.26
N GLU A 193 -6.70 21.84 7.10
CA GLU A 193 -7.51 23.01 6.77
C GLU A 193 -9.01 22.62 6.71
N PRO A 194 -9.93 23.57 6.87
CA PRO A 194 -11.37 23.29 6.80
C PRO A 194 -11.83 22.63 5.49
N ASP A 195 -11.09 22.83 4.39
CA ASP A 195 -11.34 22.18 3.11
C ASP A 195 -10.73 20.77 2.97
N GLY A 196 -10.10 20.28 4.02
CA GLY A 196 -9.54 18.94 4.12
C GLY A 196 -8.13 18.79 3.57
N ARG A 197 -7.47 19.85 3.13
CA ARG A 197 -6.03 19.80 2.81
C ARG A 197 -5.21 19.71 4.11
N MET A 198 -4.11 18.99 4.07
CA MET A 198 -3.16 19.04 5.19
C MET A 198 -2.53 20.42 5.28
N VAL A 199 -2.37 20.90 6.50
CA VAL A 199 -1.67 22.17 6.76
C VAL A 199 -0.20 22.00 6.38
N PRO A 200 0.36 22.88 5.52
CA PRO A 200 1.77 22.86 5.19
C PRO A 200 2.63 23.02 6.45
N THR A 201 3.62 22.19 6.63
CA THR A 201 4.46 22.21 7.82
C THR A 201 5.93 22.36 7.47
N GLY A 202 6.65 23.15 8.27
CA GLY A 202 8.11 23.23 8.20
C GLY A 202 8.84 21.99 8.74
N LYS A 203 8.09 20.96 9.15
CA LYS A 203 8.58 19.68 9.69
C LYS A 203 7.74 18.54 9.11
N SER A 204 8.00 17.29 9.53
CA SER A 204 7.10 16.16 9.21
C SER A 204 5.66 16.53 9.53
N GLY A 205 4.68 16.00 8.81
CA GLY A 205 3.27 16.22 9.10
C GLY A 205 2.85 15.87 10.53
N ASP A 206 3.68 15.16 11.27
CA ASP A 206 3.44 14.74 12.64
C ASP A 206 3.77 15.86 13.63
N MET A 207 2.79 16.27 14.40
CA MET A 207 2.90 17.36 15.38
C MET A 207 2.57 16.88 16.78
N ALA A 208 3.09 17.59 17.79
CA ALA A 208 2.74 17.43 19.19
C ALA A 208 2.81 16.01 19.71
N TRP A 209 4.01 15.48 19.77
CA TRP A 209 4.31 14.23 20.44
C TRP A 209 4.16 14.40 21.96
N TYR A 210 3.13 13.73 22.56
CA TYR A 210 2.94 13.68 24.01
C TYR A 210 2.63 15.02 24.72
N ALA A 211 1.99 15.98 24.05
CA ALA A 211 1.57 17.21 24.72
C ALA A 211 0.64 16.91 25.92
N PRO A 212 0.90 17.50 27.10
CA PRO A 212 -0.02 17.37 28.22
C PRO A 212 -1.41 17.87 27.86
N ALA A 213 -2.43 17.14 28.31
CA ALA A 213 -3.82 17.39 27.99
C ALA A 213 -4.66 17.61 29.27
N GLU A 214 -5.66 18.47 29.15
CA GLU A 214 -6.68 18.73 30.17
C GLU A 214 -8.06 18.52 29.55
N GLN A 215 -8.89 17.70 30.17
CA GLN A 215 -10.28 17.52 29.75
C GLN A 215 -11.12 18.69 30.21
N LEU A 216 -11.89 19.26 29.33
CA LEU A 216 -12.82 20.36 29.60
C LEU A 216 -14.27 19.90 29.40
N PRO A 217 -15.29 20.67 29.86
CA PRO A 217 -16.70 20.41 29.54
C PRO A 217 -16.97 20.39 28.02
N ASP A 218 -18.15 19.90 27.66
CA ASP A 218 -18.70 19.95 26.30
C ASP A 218 -17.83 19.27 25.24
N ASN A 219 -17.22 18.13 25.59
CA ASN A 219 -16.34 17.37 24.69
C ASN A 219 -15.13 18.17 24.17
N CYS A 220 -14.60 19.07 25.01
CA CYS A 220 -13.42 19.85 24.71
C CYS A 220 -12.17 19.27 25.39
N VAL A 221 -11.02 19.44 24.75
CA VAL A 221 -9.71 19.11 25.30
C VAL A 221 -8.76 20.25 25.05
N ARG A 222 -7.98 20.61 26.06
CA ARG A 222 -6.93 21.62 25.95
C ARG A 222 -5.56 20.95 26.04
N PHE A 223 -4.73 21.23 25.06
CA PHE A 223 -3.33 20.80 25.03
C PHE A 223 -2.40 21.93 25.42
N ALA A 224 -1.40 21.62 26.23
CA ALA A 224 -0.29 22.54 26.44
C ALA A 224 0.48 22.72 25.12
N GLU A 225 0.97 23.95 24.88
CA GLU A 225 1.72 24.23 23.68
C GLU A 225 3.07 23.51 23.70
N ASP A 226 3.23 22.56 22.77
CA ASP A 226 4.53 22.13 22.29
C ASP A 226 4.91 23.03 21.10
N ALA A 227 6.22 23.21 20.90
CA ALA A 227 6.75 23.96 19.76
C ALA A 227 6.24 23.45 18.39
N SER A 228 5.80 22.19 18.33
CA SER A 228 5.21 21.57 17.16
C SER A 228 3.80 22.05 16.81
N LEU A 229 3.05 22.64 17.75
CA LEU A 229 1.72 23.23 17.53
C LEU A 229 1.77 24.69 17.07
N LYS A 230 2.97 25.30 16.97
CA LYS A 230 3.11 26.68 16.49
C LYS A 230 2.72 26.79 15.02
N GLY A 231 2.00 27.87 14.71
CA GLY A 231 1.56 28.18 13.35
C GLY A 231 0.21 27.59 12.97
N LEU A 232 -0.50 26.95 13.92
CA LEU A 232 -1.89 26.56 13.73
C LEU A 232 -2.85 27.72 13.93
N SER A 233 -4.07 27.58 13.43
CA SER A 233 -5.13 28.61 13.47
C SER A 233 -6.45 28.02 13.94
N VAL A 234 -7.28 28.86 14.56
CA VAL A 234 -8.66 28.52 14.89
C VAL A 234 -9.41 28.13 13.62
N GLY A 235 -10.20 27.08 13.69
CA GLY A 235 -10.95 26.51 12.58
C GLY A 235 -10.25 25.33 11.87
N GLN A 236 -8.94 25.13 12.05
CA GLN A 236 -8.25 23.94 11.59
C GLN A 236 -8.64 22.71 12.43
N THR A 237 -8.58 21.52 11.85
CA THR A 237 -8.89 20.27 12.54
C THR A 237 -7.61 19.48 12.78
N LEU A 238 -7.42 19.01 14.02
CA LEU A 238 -6.36 18.07 14.37
C LEU A 238 -6.91 16.65 14.37
N VAL A 239 -6.22 15.75 13.67
CA VAL A 239 -6.40 14.30 13.75
C VAL A 239 -5.40 13.76 14.76
N LEU A 240 -5.92 13.22 15.87
CA LEU A 240 -5.16 12.69 16.98
C LEU A 240 -5.03 11.17 16.82
N ARG A 241 -3.82 10.67 16.65
CA ARG A 241 -3.58 9.27 16.26
C ARG A 241 -2.54 8.55 17.11
N THR A 242 -2.60 7.24 17.07
CA THR A 242 -1.52 6.34 17.48
C THR A 242 -0.73 5.82 16.28
N TYR A 243 0.51 5.36 16.49
CA TYR A 243 1.24 4.60 15.45
C TYR A 243 0.95 3.10 15.49
N TYR A 244 0.19 2.64 16.47
CA TYR A 244 -0.16 1.24 16.59
C TYR A 244 -1.10 0.83 15.45
N ARG A 245 -0.64 -0.11 14.60
CA ARG A 245 -1.34 -0.59 13.41
C ARG A 245 -1.40 -2.13 13.35
N PRO A 246 -2.22 -2.77 14.18
CA PRO A 246 -2.26 -4.23 14.30
C PRO A 246 -2.99 -4.93 13.16
N HIS A 247 -3.92 -4.24 12.49
CA HIS A 247 -4.80 -4.84 11.48
C HIS A 247 -4.94 -3.94 10.26
N PRO A 248 -4.73 -4.46 9.02
CA PRO A 248 -5.21 -3.80 7.81
C PRO A 248 -6.73 -3.93 7.68
N GLY A 249 -7.34 -3.13 6.81
CA GLY A 249 -8.75 -3.29 6.41
C GLY A 249 -8.98 -4.56 5.59
N MET A 250 -8.01 -4.94 4.75
CA MET A 250 -8.05 -6.17 3.96
C MET A 250 -6.65 -6.76 3.79
N LEU A 251 -6.54 -8.07 3.96
CA LEU A 251 -5.34 -8.85 3.69
C LEU A 251 -5.58 -9.80 2.51
N LEU A 252 -4.76 -9.71 1.47
CA LEU A 252 -4.62 -10.74 0.44
C LEU A 252 -3.35 -11.54 0.74
N TYR A 253 -3.46 -12.82 1.03
CA TYR A 253 -2.31 -13.66 1.33
C TYR A 253 -2.34 -14.97 0.53
N ARG A 254 -1.35 -15.19 -0.30
CA ARG A 254 -1.32 -16.29 -1.27
C ARG A 254 -2.61 -16.37 -2.10
N ALA A 255 -3.14 -15.18 -2.43
CA ALA A 255 -4.30 -15.02 -3.30
C ALA A 255 -3.84 -14.81 -4.74
N LYS A 256 -4.64 -15.33 -5.68
CA LYS A 256 -4.37 -15.21 -7.11
C LYS A 256 -5.60 -14.71 -7.85
N ASP A 257 -5.38 -13.84 -8.87
CA ASP A 257 -6.42 -13.30 -9.73
C ASP A 257 -7.55 -12.64 -8.91
N THR A 258 -7.18 -11.71 -8.00
CA THR A 258 -8.13 -10.99 -7.14
C THR A 258 -8.53 -9.67 -7.78
N THR A 259 -9.84 -9.40 -7.84
CA THR A 259 -10.40 -8.15 -8.38
C THR A 259 -11.25 -7.43 -7.35
N LEU A 260 -10.98 -6.13 -7.16
CA LEU A 260 -11.78 -5.22 -6.35
C LEU A 260 -12.42 -4.18 -7.28
N ASN A 261 -13.74 -4.25 -7.44
CA ASN A 261 -14.50 -3.31 -8.25
C ASN A 261 -15.28 -2.37 -7.31
N ASN A 262 -14.91 -1.09 -7.31
CA ASN A 262 -15.56 -0.07 -6.49
C ASN A 262 -15.65 -0.48 -5.01
N VAL A 263 -14.54 -0.99 -4.44
CA VAL A 263 -14.41 -1.26 -3.00
C VAL A 263 -13.87 -0.01 -2.33
N VAL A 264 -14.55 0.46 -1.28
CA VAL A 264 -14.23 1.70 -0.57
C VAL A 264 -13.84 1.39 0.87
N PHE A 265 -12.75 1.98 1.32
CA PHE A 265 -12.30 1.97 2.72
C PHE A 265 -12.50 3.36 3.31
N HIS A 266 -13.31 3.46 4.36
CA HIS A 266 -13.56 4.70 5.07
C HIS A 266 -12.67 4.88 6.30
N ASP A 267 -12.30 3.79 6.96
CA ASP A 267 -11.36 3.78 8.09
C ASP A 267 -10.63 2.44 8.17
N SER A 268 -9.38 2.48 8.62
CA SER A 268 -8.59 1.29 8.93
C SER A 268 -7.52 1.61 9.97
N GLN A 269 -7.32 0.72 10.93
CA GLN A 269 -6.30 0.88 11.98
C GLN A 269 -4.86 0.63 11.49
N GLY A 270 -4.71 0.17 10.27
CA GLY A 270 -3.45 -0.02 9.58
C GLY A 270 -3.56 0.47 8.15
N MET A 271 -3.05 -0.30 7.22
CA MET A 271 -3.26 -0.07 5.79
C MET A 271 -4.71 -0.41 5.41
N ALA A 272 -5.27 0.21 4.36
CA ALA A 272 -6.59 -0.22 3.89
C ALA A 272 -6.51 -1.62 3.28
N LEU A 273 -5.55 -1.85 2.40
CA LEU A 273 -5.31 -3.15 1.77
C LEU A 273 -3.82 -3.46 1.81
N ILE A 274 -3.48 -4.66 2.26
CA ILE A 274 -2.16 -5.25 2.00
C ILE A 274 -2.29 -6.57 1.28
N ALA A 275 -1.50 -6.74 0.23
CA ALA A 275 -1.29 -8.01 -0.45
C ALA A 275 0.13 -8.50 -0.19
N GLN A 276 0.26 -9.74 0.28
CA GLN A 276 1.55 -10.39 0.45
C GLN A 276 1.55 -11.77 -0.20
N ARG A 277 2.64 -12.13 -0.89
CA ARG A 277 2.75 -13.42 -1.61
C ARG A 277 1.54 -13.70 -2.51
N SER A 278 1.02 -12.67 -3.18
CA SER A 278 -0.18 -12.75 -4.01
C SER A 278 0.14 -12.41 -5.47
N GLU A 279 -0.69 -12.88 -6.40
CA GLU A 279 -0.45 -12.82 -7.84
C GLU A 279 -1.65 -12.23 -8.59
N ASN A 280 -1.42 -11.32 -9.53
CA ASN A 280 -2.44 -10.69 -10.38
C ASN A 280 -3.57 -10.03 -9.58
N ILE A 281 -3.40 -8.77 -9.24
CA ILE A 281 -4.37 -8.03 -8.44
C ILE A 281 -4.88 -6.85 -9.26
N THR A 282 -6.20 -6.73 -9.34
CA THR A 282 -6.87 -5.65 -10.07
C THR A 282 -7.76 -4.84 -9.15
N ILE A 283 -7.58 -3.50 -9.15
CA ILE A 283 -8.43 -2.55 -8.43
C ILE A 283 -9.02 -1.59 -9.47
N ARG A 284 -10.34 -1.49 -9.53
CA ARG A 284 -11.07 -0.59 -10.43
C ARG A 284 -12.04 0.28 -9.65
N GLY A 285 -11.81 1.59 -9.66
CA GLY A 285 -12.61 2.52 -8.85
C GLY A 285 -12.46 2.29 -7.34
N GLY A 286 -13.34 2.89 -6.55
CA GLY A 286 -13.27 2.80 -5.08
C GLY A 286 -12.02 3.48 -4.51
N GLY A 287 -11.39 2.85 -3.53
CA GLY A 287 -10.17 3.35 -2.87
C GLY A 287 -10.38 3.76 -1.41
N CYS A 288 -9.60 4.72 -0.93
CA CYS A 288 -9.76 5.29 0.40
C CYS A 288 -10.47 6.63 0.28
N ILE A 289 -11.71 6.68 0.77
CA ILE A 289 -12.58 7.85 0.64
C ILE A 289 -13.10 8.22 2.03
N ARG A 290 -12.95 9.49 2.41
CA ARG A 290 -13.42 9.98 3.71
C ARG A 290 -14.90 9.69 3.91
N ALA A 291 -15.25 9.18 5.08
CA ALA A 291 -16.64 9.20 5.50
C ALA A 291 -17.09 10.64 5.77
N LYS A 292 -18.39 10.89 5.65
CA LYS A 292 -18.94 12.24 5.88
C LYS A 292 -18.56 12.75 7.27
N GLY A 293 -17.93 13.92 7.30
CA GLY A 293 -17.52 14.60 8.53
C GLY A 293 -16.20 14.11 9.13
N ARG A 294 -15.44 13.26 8.45
CA ARG A 294 -14.10 12.85 8.84
C ARG A 294 -13.02 13.52 8.00
N MET A 295 -11.86 13.76 8.59
CA MET A 295 -10.70 14.39 7.93
C MET A 295 -9.66 13.37 7.44
N HIS A 296 -9.69 12.14 7.90
CA HIS A 296 -8.76 11.09 7.48
C HIS A 296 -9.47 9.80 7.06
N THR A 297 -8.70 8.85 6.53
CA THR A 297 -9.17 7.51 6.15
C THR A 297 -8.38 6.42 6.88
N THR A 298 -7.19 6.05 6.44
CA THR A 298 -6.42 4.93 6.98
C THR A 298 -5.24 5.42 7.83
N ALA A 299 -4.88 4.64 8.85
CA ALA A 299 -3.76 4.97 9.73
C ALA A 299 -2.37 4.76 9.08
N ALA A 300 -2.32 4.09 7.92
CA ALA A 300 -1.13 3.87 7.10
C ALA A 300 -1.50 3.94 5.61
N ASP A 301 -0.87 3.13 4.74
CA ASP A 301 -1.07 3.17 3.29
C ASP A 301 -2.50 2.82 2.87
N ALA A 302 -2.92 3.33 1.72
CA ALA A 302 -4.16 2.86 1.10
C ALA A 302 -3.98 1.44 0.53
N THR A 303 -2.95 1.23 -0.30
CA THR A 303 -2.68 -0.09 -0.88
C THR A 303 -1.20 -0.42 -0.79
N HIS A 304 -0.90 -1.63 -0.37
CA HIS A 304 0.46 -2.09 -0.15
C HIS A 304 0.67 -3.50 -0.71
N PHE A 305 1.73 -3.69 -1.49
CA PHE A 305 2.00 -4.95 -2.19
C PHE A 305 3.41 -5.42 -1.85
N SER A 306 3.49 -6.39 -0.93
CA SER A 306 4.75 -6.97 -0.45
C SER A 306 4.95 -8.37 -1.03
N ASN A 307 6.08 -8.59 -1.72
CA ASN A 307 6.40 -9.88 -2.34
C ASN A 307 5.26 -10.44 -3.22
N CYS A 308 4.66 -9.59 -4.04
CA CYS A 308 3.67 -9.98 -5.04
C CYS A 308 4.34 -10.32 -6.37
N ARG A 309 3.62 -10.98 -7.28
CA ARG A 309 4.08 -11.24 -8.65
C ARG A 309 2.96 -11.08 -9.68
N GLY A 310 3.29 -11.33 -10.95
CA GLY A 310 2.35 -11.15 -12.06
C GLY A 310 2.11 -9.68 -12.35
N HIS A 311 0.85 -9.25 -12.37
CA HIS A 311 0.46 -7.87 -12.69
C HIS A 311 -0.41 -7.26 -11.61
N ILE A 312 -0.08 -6.04 -11.20
CA ILE A 312 -0.89 -5.20 -10.32
C ILE A 312 -1.46 -4.06 -11.17
N SER A 313 -2.78 -3.99 -11.27
CA SER A 313 -3.49 -2.94 -11.98
C SER A 313 -4.38 -2.15 -11.04
N VAL A 314 -4.17 -0.83 -10.94
CA VAL A 314 -4.97 0.08 -10.13
C VAL A 314 -5.45 1.21 -11.00
N GLN A 315 -6.75 1.27 -11.27
CA GLN A 315 -7.32 2.19 -12.24
C GLN A 315 -8.57 2.91 -11.73
N GLY A 316 -8.60 4.23 -11.88
CA GLY A 316 -9.77 5.06 -11.56
C GLY A 316 -10.12 5.14 -10.08
N ALA A 317 -9.22 4.76 -9.19
CA ALA A 317 -9.44 4.81 -7.75
C ALA A 317 -9.20 6.22 -7.18
N THR A 318 -9.83 6.52 -6.04
CA THR A 318 -9.61 7.74 -5.26
C THR A 318 -8.95 7.38 -3.94
N TYR A 319 -7.82 8.02 -3.68
CA TYR A 319 -7.06 7.86 -2.44
C TYR A 319 -6.90 9.22 -1.78
N GLU A 320 -7.55 9.43 -0.64
CA GLU A 320 -7.51 10.71 0.06
C GLU A 320 -7.25 10.54 1.55
N ALA A 321 -6.45 11.45 2.08
CA ALA A 321 -6.22 11.63 3.52
C ALA A 321 -5.74 10.37 4.26
N MET A 322 -5.01 9.50 3.59
CA MET A 322 -4.27 8.42 4.23
C MET A 322 -3.15 9.02 5.07
N MET A 323 -2.77 8.31 6.12
CA MET A 323 -1.66 8.72 6.97
C MET A 323 -0.29 8.22 6.47
N ASP A 324 -0.28 7.56 5.30
CA ASP A 324 0.92 7.17 4.57
C ASP A 324 0.63 7.14 3.05
N ASP A 325 1.22 6.24 2.27
CA ASP A 325 1.21 6.22 0.81
C ASP A 325 -0.14 5.78 0.20
N ALA A 326 -0.46 6.24 -1.01
CA ALA A 326 -1.63 5.71 -1.72
C ALA A 326 -1.34 4.30 -2.28
N ILE A 327 -0.13 4.08 -2.75
CA ILE A 327 0.34 2.76 -3.19
C ILE A 327 1.81 2.59 -2.84
N ASN A 328 2.16 1.42 -2.28
CA ASN A 328 3.54 0.98 -2.09
C ASN A 328 3.70 -0.43 -2.69
N VAL A 329 4.72 -0.64 -3.53
CA VAL A 329 5.00 -1.93 -4.18
C VAL A 329 6.47 -2.28 -4.00
N HIS A 330 6.75 -3.39 -3.32
CA HIS A 330 8.13 -3.83 -3.06
C HIS A 330 8.24 -5.34 -2.84
N ALA A 331 9.46 -5.88 -2.94
CA ALA A 331 9.80 -7.14 -2.31
C ALA A 331 10.41 -6.89 -0.91
N THR A 332 10.44 -7.89 -0.06
CA THR A 332 11.15 -7.85 1.22
C THR A 332 12.44 -8.64 1.11
N CYS A 333 13.58 -8.00 1.33
CA CYS A 333 14.84 -8.71 1.44
C CYS A 333 15.15 -9.11 2.89
N LEU A 334 15.84 -10.22 3.05
CA LEU A 334 16.33 -10.70 4.35
C LEU A 334 17.81 -10.42 4.49
N GLY A 335 18.26 -10.01 5.67
CA GLY A 335 19.67 -9.84 5.97
C GLY A 335 20.35 -11.18 6.20
N ILE A 336 21.47 -11.43 5.53
CA ILE A 336 22.30 -12.63 5.74
C ILE A 336 23.07 -12.44 7.05
N GLN A 337 22.79 -13.30 8.03
CA GLN A 337 23.42 -13.25 9.35
C GLN A 337 24.71 -14.06 9.38
N LYS A 338 24.72 -15.23 8.71
CA LYS A 338 25.83 -16.15 8.71
C LYS A 338 25.78 -17.08 7.49
N VAL A 339 26.91 -17.32 6.87
CA VAL A 339 27.11 -18.43 5.93
C VAL A 339 27.55 -19.64 6.75
N GLU A 340 26.75 -20.71 6.74
CA GLU A 340 26.97 -21.92 7.55
C GLU A 340 27.73 -23.01 6.78
N SER A 341 27.55 -23.03 5.45
CA SER A 341 28.27 -23.93 4.54
C SER A 341 28.31 -23.31 3.14
N PRO A 342 29.02 -23.87 2.15
CA PRO A 342 29.02 -23.34 0.78
C PRO A 342 27.63 -23.14 0.16
N ARG A 343 26.62 -23.92 0.59
CA ARG A 343 25.25 -23.85 0.07
C ARG A 343 24.18 -23.43 1.09
N THR A 344 24.58 -23.14 2.34
CA THR A 344 23.62 -22.89 3.41
C THR A 344 23.94 -21.59 4.15
N PHE A 345 22.92 -20.77 4.37
CA PHE A 345 23.04 -19.53 5.15
C PHE A 345 21.83 -19.33 6.08
N LEU A 346 22.07 -18.62 7.16
CA LEU A 346 21.03 -18.12 8.07
C LEU A 346 20.65 -16.70 7.64
N ALA A 347 19.38 -16.48 7.34
CA ALA A 347 18.82 -15.18 7.01
C ALA A 347 17.83 -14.71 8.07
N ARG A 348 17.68 -13.39 8.20
CA ARG A 348 16.82 -12.75 9.19
C ARG A 348 15.92 -11.70 8.55
N TYR A 349 14.67 -11.67 8.97
CA TYR A 349 13.78 -10.53 8.79
C TYR A 349 14.25 -9.39 9.70
N MET A 350 14.71 -8.31 9.11
CA MET A 350 15.43 -7.27 9.85
C MET A 350 14.49 -6.26 10.53
N HIS A 351 13.40 -5.87 9.86
CA HIS A 351 12.49 -4.87 10.39
C HIS A 351 11.50 -5.45 11.42
N GLY A 352 11.15 -4.66 12.43
CA GLY A 352 10.28 -5.07 13.54
C GLY A 352 8.82 -5.31 13.18
N GLN A 353 8.36 -4.74 12.06
CA GLN A 353 7.00 -4.90 11.56
C GLN A 353 6.92 -5.74 10.28
N ALA A 354 8.02 -6.34 9.82
CA ALA A 354 8.05 -7.13 8.59
C ALA A 354 8.77 -8.46 8.83
N TYR A 355 8.09 -9.42 9.47
CA TYR A 355 8.64 -10.76 9.70
C TYR A 355 7.55 -11.83 9.84
N GLY A 356 7.95 -13.10 9.77
CA GLY A 356 7.12 -14.28 10.06
C GLY A 356 6.23 -14.74 8.90
N PHE A 357 6.10 -13.96 7.82
CA PHE A 357 5.40 -14.38 6.61
C PHE A 357 6.36 -15.07 5.63
N GLU A 358 5.81 -15.82 4.68
CA GLU A 358 6.60 -16.54 3.68
C GLU A 358 7.21 -15.57 2.66
N VAL A 359 8.53 -15.60 2.49
CA VAL A 359 9.26 -14.83 1.45
C VAL A 359 9.75 -15.74 0.34
N MET A 360 10.14 -16.98 0.64
CA MET A 360 10.70 -17.92 -0.32
C MET A 360 10.34 -19.36 0.00
N VAL A 361 10.26 -20.19 -1.04
CA VAL A 361 10.01 -21.63 -0.94
C VAL A 361 10.97 -22.42 -1.84
N PRO A 362 11.13 -23.75 -1.64
CA PRO A 362 11.93 -24.59 -2.53
C PRO A 362 11.53 -24.44 -4.00
N GLY A 363 12.52 -24.32 -4.86
CA GLY A 363 12.35 -24.17 -6.31
C GLY A 363 12.41 -22.74 -6.82
N GLU A 364 12.28 -21.72 -5.96
CA GLU A 364 12.34 -20.30 -6.34
C GLU A 364 13.77 -19.80 -6.47
N GLN A 365 13.95 -18.73 -7.26
CA GLN A 365 15.23 -18.08 -7.53
C GLN A 365 15.48 -16.95 -6.53
N LEU A 366 16.67 -16.87 -5.99
CA LEU A 366 17.11 -15.79 -5.09
C LEU A 366 18.09 -14.87 -5.79
N GLN A 367 17.91 -13.57 -5.56
CA GLN A 367 18.82 -12.50 -5.89
C GLN A 367 19.56 -12.07 -4.63
N PHE A 368 20.89 -12.12 -4.66
CA PHE A 368 21.72 -11.57 -3.58
C PHE A 368 22.04 -10.11 -3.82
N ILE A 369 22.13 -9.33 -2.76
CA ILE A 369 22.31 -7.87 -2.79
C ILE A 369 23.44 -7.51 -1.84
N HIS A 370 24.44 -6.75 -2.33
CA HIS A 370 25.51 -6.21 -1.49
C HIS A 370 24.98 -5.09 -0.59
N GLY A 371 24.97 -5.30 0.72
CA GLY A 371 24.35 -4.40 1.69
C GLY A 371 24.78 -2.93 1.59
N PRO A 372 26.08 -2.59 1.49
CA PRO A 372 26.53 -1.19 1.41
C PRO A 372 26.16 -0.47 0.12
N THR A 373 26.13 -1.16 -1.01
CA THR A 373 25.97 -0.56 -2.34
C THR A 373 24.61 -0.82 -2.98
N LEU A 374 23.81 -1.74 -2.43
CA LEU A 374 22.57 -2.28 -3.00
C LEU A 374 22.75 -2.91 -4.39
N GLU A 375 23.96 -3.20 -4.80
CA GLU A 375 24.23 -3.83 -6.09
C GLU A 375 23.78 -5.28 -6.09
N PRO A 376 22.96 -5.71 -7.06
CA PRO A 376 22.58 -7.11 -7.17
C PRO A 376 23.78 -7.94 -7.65
N ASN A 377 24.00 -9.09 -7.02
CA ASN A 377 24.95 -10.06 -7.54
C ASN A 377 24.36 -10.68 -8.82
N PRO A 378 25.12 -10.77 -9.93
CA PRO A 378 24.58 -11.28 -11.20
C PRO A 378 24.18 -12.76 -11.18
N GLN A 379 24.59 -13.51 -10.17
CA GLN A 379 24.35 -14.93 -10.06
C GLN A 379 23.12 -15.22 -9.21
N LEU A 380 22.01 -15.59 -9.84
CA LEU A 380 20.85 -16.13 -9.13
C LEU A 380 21.16 -17.51 -8.58
N ARG A 381 20.47 -17.89 -7.51
CA ARG A 381 20.57 -19.25 -6.91
C ARG A 381 19.18 -19.79 -6.60
N LYS A 382 19.00 -21.07 -6.90
CA LYS A 382 17.74 -21.74 -6.64
C LYS A 382 17.69 -22.30 -5.22
N VAL A 383 16.55 -22.11 -4.57
CA VAL A 383 16.28 -22.65 -3.24
C VAL A 383 16.07 -24.17 -3.32
N GLU A 384 16.82 -24.93 -2.53
CA GLU A 384 16.63 -26.37 -2.32
C GLU A 384 15.72 -26.61 -1.11
N LYS A 385 15.97 -25.90 0.02
CA LYS A 385 15.25 -26.07 1.27
C LYS A 385 15.16 -24.76 2.04
N VAL A 386 14.03 -24.52 2.70
CA VAL A 386 13.85 -23.46 3.70
C VAL A 386 13.43 -24.12 5.01
N GLU A 387 14.08 -23.73 6.10
CA GLU A 387 13.77 -24.15 7.45
C GLU A 387 13.50 -22.93 8.32
N VAL A 388 12.28 -22.80 8.84
CA VAL A 388 11.90 -21.73 9.76
C VAL A 388 12.45 -22.07 11.14
N ILE A 389 13.40 -21.30 11.63
CA ILE A 389 14.02 -21.48 12.94
C ILE A 389 13.17 -20.83 14.02
N ASP A 390 12.72 -19.62 13.75
CA ASP A 390 11.77 -18.85 14.54
C ASP A 390 11.08 -17.82 13.63
N PRO A 391 10.13 -17.02 14.10
CA PRO A 391 9.43 -16.05 13.24
C PRO A 391 10.34 -15.04 12.53
N ARG A 392 11.55 -14.81 13.03
CA ARG A 392 12.50 -13.87 12.42
C ARG A 392 13.65 -14.52 11.66
N HIS A 393 13.91 -15.81 11.83
CA HIS A 393 15.07 -16.45 11.24
C HIS A 393 14.68 -17.67 10.39
N VAL A 394 15.25 -17.70 9.21
CA VAL A 394 15.14 -18.83 8.28
C VAL A 394 16.53 -19.33 7.88
N ARG A 395 16.72 -20.64 7.86
CA ARG A 395 17.90 -21.28 7.27
C ARG A 395 17.55 -21.69 5.85
N VAL A 396 18.36 -21.23 4.90
CA VAL A 396 18.15 -21.47 3.48
C VAL A 396 19.29 -22.32 2.94
N THR A 397 18.94 -23.43 2.28
CA THR A 397 19.89 -24.27 1.53
C THR A 397 19.62 -24.09 0.04
N LEU A 398 20.68 -23.92 -0.73
CA LEU A 398 20.67 -23.68 -2.18
C LEU A 398 21.04 -24.95 -2.94
N THR A 399 20.58 -25.07 -4.17
CA THR A 399 21.00 -26.16 -5.08
C THR A 399 22.47 -26.04 -5.52
N GLU A 400 23.02 -24.83 -5.49
CA GLU A 400 24.40 -24.47 -5.86
C GLU A 400 25.07 -23.67 -4.75
N GLU A 401 26.38 -23.49 -4.82
CA GLU A 401 27.12 -22.67 -3.85
C GLU A 401 26.73 -21.19 -3.92
N LEU A 402 26.76 -20.53 -2.77
CA LEU A 402 26.61 -19.07 -2.69
C LEU A 402 27.68 -18.39 -3.56
N PRO A 403 27.36 -17.23 -4.16
CA PRO A 403 28.37 -16.42 -4.81
C PRO A 403 29.50 -16.04 -3.81
N ALA A 404 30.75 -16.19 -4.20
CA ALA A 404 31.90 -16.01 -3.31
C ALA A 404 32.03 -14.60 -2.68
N SER A 405 31.38 -13.59 -3.28
CA SER A 405 31.36 -12.21 -2.77
C SER A 405 30.24 -11.95 -1.75
N ILE A 406 29.39 -12.92 -1.47
CA ILE A 406 28.23 -12.76 -0.57
C ILE A 406 28.52 -13.33 0.81
N GLY A 407 28.18 -12.57 1.84
CA GLY A 407 28.46 -12.94 3.23
C GLY A 407 27.53 -12.27 4.23
N ALA A 408 27.89 -12.34 5.50
CA ALA A 408 27.17 -11.65 6.56
C ALA A 408 27.16 -10.13 6.35
N GLY A 409 25.99 -9.50 6.52
CA GLY A 409 25.78 -8.08 6.25
C GLY A 409 25.27 -7.76 4.85
N ASP A 410 25.25 -8.74 3.93
CA ASP A 410 24.56 -8.65 2.66
C ASP A 410 23.07 -9.05 2.83
N ALA A 411 22.29 -8.89 1.77
CA ALA A 411 20.87 -9.23 1.77
C ALA A 411 20.51 -10.19 0.64
N VAL A 412 19.33 -10.78 0.74
CA VAL A 412 18.78 -11.70 -0.25
C VAL A 412 17.29 -11.44 -0.45
N GLU A 413 16.85 -11.34 -1.70
CA GLU A 413 15.44 -11.21 -2.09
C GLU A 413 15.01 -12.34 -3.02
N ASN A 414 13.70 -12.52 -3.17
CA ASN A 414 13.12 -13.51 -4.07
C ASN A 414 12.95 -12.90 -5.47
N ALA A 415 13.74 -13.35 -6.44
CA ALA A 415 13.75 -12.83 -7.80
C ALA A 415 12.48 -13.18 -8.62
N ASP A 416 11.73 -14.20 -8.21
CA ASP A 416 10.50 -14.62 -8.89
C ASP A 416 9.26 -13.81 -8.45
N TRP A 417 9.38 -13.04 -7.35
CA TRP A 417 8.25 -12.34 -6.75
C TRP A 417 8.41 -10.81 -6.84
N HIS A 418 8.31 -10.34 -8.09
CA HIS A 418 8.25 -8.94 -8.44
C HIS A 418 7.14 -8.71 -9.46
N PRO A 419 6.16 -7.85 -9.20
CA PRO A 419 5.08 -7.59 -10.11
C PRO A 419 5.43 -6.50 -11.12
N SER A 420 4.79 -6.53 -12.30
CA SER A 420 4.59 -5.33 -13.10
C SER A 420 3.43 -4.51 -12.55
N VAL A 421 3.45 -3.19 -12.77
CA VAL A 421 2.46 -2.28 -12.19
C VAL A 421 1.89 -1.35 -13.25
N ASP A 422 0.56 -1.23 -13.27
CA ASP A 422 -0.19 -0.18 -13.94
C ASP A 422 -0.98 0.62 -12.90
N PHE A 423 -0.56 1.85 -12.65
CA PHE A 423 -1.22 2.81 -11.77
C PHE A 423 -1.73 3.98 -12.61
N SER A 424 -3.01 3.93 -13.04
CA SER A 424 -3.52 4.81 -14.09
C SER A 424 -4.85 5.46 -13.74
N TYR A 425 -4.97 6.75 -14.10
CA TYR A 425 -6.20 7.54 -13.95
C TYR A 425 -6.76 7.61 -12.52
N ASN A 426 -5.88 7.50 -11.52
CA ASN A 426 -6.24 7.60 -10.12
C ASN A 426 -6.16 9.04 -9.63
N THR A 427 -6.90 9.35 -8.57
CA THR A 427 -6.77 10.60 -7.81
C THR A 427 -6.13 10.30 -6.47
N VAL A 428 -4.99 10.94 -6.18
CA VAL A 428 -4.29 10.86 -4.90
C VAL A 428 -4.24 12.25 -4.29
N ARG A 429 -4.81 12.44 -3.10
CA ARG A 429 -4.88 13.79 -2.54
C ARG A 429 -4.84 13.85 -1.01
N HIS A 430 -4.28 14.95 -0.51
CA HIS A 430 -4.35 15.33 0.90
C HIS A 430 -3.81 14.29 1.86
N ASN A 431 -2.89 13.44 1.40
CA ASN A 431 -2.29 12.39 2.23
C ASN A 431 -0.98 12.86 2.89
N ARG A 432 -0.69 12.26 4.03
CA ARG A 432 0.63 12.31 4.65
C ARG A 432 1.60 11.45 3.84
N ALA A 433 2.87 11.71 3.88
CA ALA A 433 3.90 10.96 3.17
C ALA A 433 3.79 11.02 1.64
N ARG A 434 4.00 9.94 0.93
CA ARG A 434 4.15 9.94 -0.53
C ARG A 434 2.83 9.62 -1.23
N GLY A 435 2.74 10.00 -2.50
CA GLY A 435 1.61 9.59 -3.34
C GLY A 435 1.75 8.13 -3.76
N ALA A 436 2.86 7.77 -4.41
CA ALA A 436 3.11 6.42 -4.90
C ALA A 436 4.57 6.02 -4.72
N LEU A 437 4.81 4.80 -4.24
CA LEU A 437 6.13 4.23 -4.03
C LEU A 437 6.28 2.93 -4.81
N PHE A 438 7.36 2.82 -5.60
CA PHE A 438 7.62 1.63 -6.40
C PHE A 438 9.05 1.14 -6.25
N THR A 439 9.17 -0.17 -6.01
CA THR A 439 10.44 -0.89 -5.86
C THR A 439 10.30 -2.26 -6.53
N THR A 440 10.35 -2.32 -7.87
CA THR A 440 10.25 -3.55 -8.64
C THR A 440 11.08 -3.48 -9.93
N PRO A 441 11.78 -4.55 -10.33
CA PRO A 441 12.51 -4.61 -11.59
C PRO A 441 11.60 -4.81 -12.83
N ARG A 442 10.31 -5.05 -12.62
CA ARG A 442 9.35 -5.23 -13.70
C ARG A 442 8.80 -3.88 -14.17
N PRO A 443 8.18 -3.80 -15.35
CA PRO A 443 7.63 -2.55 -15.87
C PRO A 443 6.65 -1.87 -14.91
N VAL A 444 6.84 -0.56 -14.70
CA VAL A 444 5.94 0.32 -13.94
C VAL A 444 5.40 1.40 -14.85
N ARG A 445 4.09 1.56 -14.89
CA ARG A 445 3.37 2.55 -15.68
C ARG A 445 2.51 3.42 -14.77
N VAL A 446 2.85 4.71 -14.67
CA VAL A 446 2.13 5.70 -13.88
C VAL A 446 1.55 6.71 -14.85
N ILE A 447 0.29 6.52 -15.24
CA ILE A 447 -0.29 7.20 -16.41
C ILE A 447 -1.57 7.94 -16.07
N GLY A 448 -1.64 9.24 -16.41
CA GLY A 448 -2.87 10.03 -16.35
C GLY A 448 -3.43 10.25 -14.93
N ASN A 449 -2.61 10.09 -13.89
CA ASN A 449 -3.07 10.27 -12.51
C ASN A 449 -3.08 11.75 -12.12
N HIS A 450 -3.87 12.05 -11.10
CA HIS A 450 -3.93 13.37 -10.47
C HIS A 450 -3.42 13.28 -9.03
N PHE A 451 -2.25 13.87 -8.77
CA PHE A 451 -1.67 14.01 -7.44
C PHE A 451 -1.92 15.43 -6.95
N ASP A 452 -2.62 15.60 -5.84
CA ASP A 452 -3.02 16.91 -5.33
C ASP A 452 -2.71 17.04 -3.83
N HIS A 453 -1.84 17.98 -3.49
CA HIS A 453 -1.42 18.24 -2.10
C HIS A 453 -0.94 16.98 -1.36
N THR A 454 -0.11 16.16 -2.01
CA THR A 454 0.67 15.13 -1.32
C THR A 454 1.67 15.81 -0.40
N HIS A 455 1.71 15.42 0.87
CA HIS A 455 2.56 16.09 1.85
C HIS A 455 4.05 15.84 1.60
N GLY A 456 4.42 14.64 1.17
CA GLY A 456 5.73 14.26 0.65
C GLY A 456 5.79 14.26 -0.88
N SER A 457 6.72 13.49 -1.44
CA SER A 457 6.84 13.28 -2.89
C SER A 457 5.57 12.67 -3.47
N ALA A 458 5.17 13.14 -4.64
CA ALA A 458 4.06 12.52 -5.36
C ALA A 458 4.43 11.10 -5.84
N ILE A 459 5.69 10.90 -6.27
CA ILE A 459 6.20 9.59 -6.65
C ILE A 459 7.59 9.38 -6.06
N LEU A 460 7.81 8.21 -5.46
CA LEU A 460 9.12 7.76 -4.96
C LEU A 460 9.48 6.42 -5.60
N LEU A 461 10.67 6.34 -6.18
CA LEU A 461 11.34 5.09 -6.51
C LEU A 461 12.39 4.84 -5.42
N ALA A 462 12.14 3.86 -4.56
CA ALA A 462 12.93 3.58 -3.38
C ALA A 462 13.72 2.27 -3.49
N GLY A 463 14.21 1.79 -2.38
CA GLY A 463 14.87 0.51 -2.19
C GLY A 463 15.91 0.61 -1.10
N ASP A 464 15.92 -0.37 -0.20
CA ASP A 464 16.85 -0.39 0.91
C ASP A 464 17.18 -1.83 1.37
N ALA A 465 18.31 -1.95 2.10
CA ALA A 465 18.70 -3.16 2.84
C ALA A 465 19.24 -2.78 4.23
N GLN A 466 18.63 -1.77 4.87
CA GLN A 466 19.08 -1.27 6.17
C GLN A 466 17.97 -0.72 7.07
N GLY A 467 16.88 -0.20 6.50
CA GLY A 467 15.73 0.36 7.21
C GLY A 467 14.55 -0.60 7.20
N TRP A 468 13.68 -0.43 6.22
CA TRP A 468 12.51 -1.27 6.01
C TRP A 468 12.81 -2.61 5.32
N TYR A 469 13.95 -2.72 4.64
CA TYR A 469 14.32 -3.88 3.81
C TYR A 469 13.34 -4.10 2.65
N GLU A 470 12.83 -3.02 2.11
CA GLU A 470 11.97 -2.98 0.93
C GLU A 470 12.84 -2.96 -0.33
N SER A 471 12.81 -4.03 -1.10
CA SER A 471 13.75 -4.26 -2.19
C SER A 471 13.10 -4.43 -3.55
N GLY A 472 13.89 -4.30 -4.61
CA GLY A 472 13.49 -4.43 -6.01
C GLY A 472 13.89 -3.21 -6.85
N ALA A 473 15.09 -3.19 -7.41
CA ALA A 473 15.58 -2.06 -8.20
C ALA A 473 14.77 -1.85 -9.50
N CYS A 474 14.20 -0.66 -9.70
CA CYS A 474 13.43 -0.33 -10.91
C CYS A 474 14.29 -0.36 -12.18
N ARG A 475 13.76 -0.93 -13.28
CA ARG A 475 14.46 -1.10 -14.56
C ARG A 475 13.70 -0.56 -15.77
N ASP A 476 12.41 -0.30 -15.66
CA ASP A 476 11.58 0.25 -16.71
C ASP A 476 10.37 0.99 -16.11
N VAL A 477 10.50 2.30 -15.93
CA VAL A 477 9.47 3.15 -15.34
C VAL A 477 9.02 4.19 -16.35
N LEU A 478 7.71 4.31 -16.57
CA LEU A 478 7.11 5.37 -17.36
C LEU A 478 6.13 6.17 -16.50
N ILE A 479 6.41 7.47 -16.32
CA ILE A 479 5.56 8.45 -15.64
C ILE A 479 5.07 9.42 -16.70
N GLN A 480 3.82 9.28 -17.14
CA GLN A 480 3.33 9.98 -18.33
C GLN A 480 1.95 10.60 -18.14
N GLY A 481 1.79 11.85 -18.59
CA GLY A 481 0.48 12.50 -18.66
C GLY A 481 -0.17 12.74 -17.29
N ASN A 482 0.59 12.70 -16.19
CA ASN A 482 0.06 12.96 -14.87
C ASN A 482 -0.01 14.46 -14.57
N THR A 483 -0.91 14.85 -13.67
CA THR A 483 -0.96 16.19 -13.10
C THR A 483 -0.46 16.15 -11.66
N PHE A 484 0.53 16.96 -11.35
CA PHE A 484 1.08 17.15 -10.01
C PHE A 484 0.72 18.56 -9.54
N ARG A 485 -0.16 18.63 -8.53
CA ARG A 485 -0.66 19.90 -8.01
C ARG A 485 -0.23 20.10 -6.56
N HIS A 486 0.56 21.14 -6.31
CA HIS A 486 0.93 21.62 -4.98
C HIS A 486 1.37 20.53 -3.98
N GLY A 487 2.11 19.54 -4.45
CA GLY A 487 2.69 18.50 -3.60
C GLY A 487 3.94 18.99 -2.86
N LEU A 488 4.51 18.16 -2.01
CA LEU A 488 5.71 18.41 -1.20
C LEU A 488 5.51 19.60 -0.22
N THR A 489 4.36 19.62 0.46
CA THR A 489 4.01 20.63 1.45
C THR A 489 4.57 20.37 2.85
N GLY A 490 5.17 19.19 3.08
CA GLY A 490 5.84 18.78 4.33
C GLY A 490 7.35 18.62 4.18
N LEU A 491 8.15 19.21 5.09
CA LEU A 491 9.61 19.28 4.98
C LEU A 491 10.36 17.98 5.23
N TYR A 492 9.76 16.96 5.87
CA TYR A 492 10.47 15.77 6.37
C TYR A 492 9.84 14.45 5.94
N GLN A 493 9.40 14.32 4.69
CA GLN A 493 8.86 13.06 4.19
C GLN A 493 9.92 12.25 3.40
N PHE A 494 11.15 12.22 3.92
CA PHE A 494 12.29 11.43 3.42
C PHE A 494 12.77 11.76 2.01
N THR A 495 12.17 12.73 1.33
CA THR A 495 12.46 13.05 -0.07
C THR A 495 12.47 14.55 -0.31
N ASP A 496 13.22 14.97 -1.32
CA ASP A 496 13.51 16.37 -1.61
C ASP A 496 12.83 16.91 -2.88
N ALA A 497 11.97 16.12 -3.55
CA ALA A 497 11.38 16.51 -4.83
C ALA A 497 9.97 15.91 -5.04
N LEU A 498 9.21 16.47 -5.97
CA LEU A 498 7.89 15.94 -6.35
C LEU A 498 7.97 14.51 -6.93
N ILE A 499 9.00 14.25 -7.74
CA ILE A 499 9.37 12.90 -8.17
C ILE A 499 10.76 12.62 -7.62
N ALA A 500 10.90 11.61 -6.78
CA ALA A 500 12.15 11.24 -6.17
C ALA A 500 12.58 9.83 -6.58
N ILE A 501 13.82 9.69 -7.01
CA ILE A 501 14.51 8.42 -7.23
C ILE A 501 15.57 8.35 -6.13
N CYS A 502 15.23 7.72 -5.02
CA CYS A 502 16.00 7.85 -3.79
C CYS A 502 16.15 6.50 -3.06
N PRO A 503 16.98 5.57 -3.60
CA PRO A 503 17.35 4.36 -2.87
C PRO A 503 18.28 4.72 -1.70
N GLU A 504 18.15 4.00 -0.59
CA GLU A 504 18.97 4.20 0.61
C GLU A 504 20.34 3.51 0.48
N VAL A 505 21.19 4.01 -0.39
CA VAL A 505 22.54 3.48 -0.63
C VAL A 505 23.53 4.06 0.37
N ARG A 506 24.14 3.22 1.22
CA ARG A 506 25.15 3.68 2.21
C ARG A 506 26.44 4.18 1.57
N ALA A 507 26.87 3.53 0.51
CA ALA A 507 28.14 3.81 -0.14
C ALA A 507 27.97 4.10 -1.65
N PRO A 508 27.28 5.19 -2.03
CA PRO A 508 26.97 5.46 -3.44
C PRO A 508 28.23 5.69 -4.30
N GLY A 509 29.34 6.16 -3.70
CA GLY A 509 30.61 6.33 -4.38
C GLY A 509 31.36 5.01 -4.67
N ALA A 510 30.99 3.92 -4.00
CA ALA A 510 31.60 2.59 -4.22
C ALA A 510 30.83 1.74 -5.25
N GLN A 511 29.65 2.21 -5.71
CA GLN A 511 28.85 1.50 -6.69
C GLN A 511 29.55 1.47 -8.06
N LYS A 512 29.52 0.30 -8.69
CA LYS A 512 29.94 0.08 -10.09
C LYS A 512 28.76 0.19 -11.05
N GLN A 513 27.54 -0.12 -10.57
CA GLN A 513 26.29 -0.04 -11.31
C GLN A 513 25.29 0.82 -10.54
N ARG A 514 24.44 1.55 -11.24
CA ARG A 514 23.38 2.33 -10.61
C ARG A 514 22.23 1.41 -10.16
N TYR A 515 21.58 1.79 -9.05
CA TYR A 515 20.50 0.99 -8.48
C TYR A 515 19.27 1.02 -9.37
N HIS A 516 18.80 2.20 -9.80
CA HIS A 516 17.66 2.34 -10.73
C HIS A 516 18.11 2.65 -12.14
N SER A 517 17.29 2.27 -13.15
CA SER A 517 17.57 2.59 -14.56
C SER A 517 16.32 2.74 -15.39
N ASN A 518 16.44 3.41 -16.54
CA ASN A 518 15.41 3.59 -17.57
C ASN A 518 14.11 4.17 -17.00
N VAL A 519 14.20 5.40 -16.47
CA VAL A 519 13.07 6.16 -15.92
C VAL A 519 12.69 7.28 -16.88
N ARG A 520 11.47 7.25 -17.40
CA ARG A 520 10.94 8.21 -18.37
C ARG A 520 9.81 9.02 -17.76
N ILE A 521 10.01 10.33 -17.66
CA ILE A 521 9.08 11.31 -17.07
C ILE A 521 8.66 12.25 -18.20
N ILE A 522 7.53 11.96 -18.84
CA ILE A 522 7.21 12.53 -20.15
C ILE A 522 5.79 13.11 -20.18
N GLY A 523 5.66 14.37 -20.65
CA GLY A 523 4.35 14.97 -20.92
C GLY A 523 3.48 15.17 -19.69
N ASN A 524 4.06 15.33 -18.50
CA ASN A 524 3.33 15.59 -17.27
C ASN A 524 3.10 17.10 -17.10
N HIS A 525 2.13 17.45 -16.25
CA HIS A 525 1.79 18.82 -15.91
C HIS A 525 2.07 19.07 -14.41
N PHE A 526 3.03 19.94 -14.11
CA PHE A 526 3.39 20.36 -12.77
C PHE A 526 2.79 21.75 -12.49
N ILE A 527 1.83 21.82 -11.58
CA ILE A 527 1.22 23.06 -11.06
C ILE A 527 1.71 23.19 -9.62
N THR A 528 2.75 23.97 -9.38
CA THR A 528 3.48 23.85 -8.12
C THR A 528 4.01 25.21 -7.61
N HIS A 529 4.39 25.25 -6.36
CA HIS A 529 5.19 26.31 -5.79
C HIS A 529 6.69 25.99 -6.01
N ARG A 530 7.58 26.83 -5.52
CA ARG A 530 9.03 26.66 -5.74
C ARG A 530 9.59 25.50 -4.92
N VAL A 531 9.51 24.29 -5.49
CA VAL A 531 10.07 23.04 -4.97
C VAL A 531 10.85 22.31 -6.06
N PRO A 532 11.80 21.45 -5.72
CA PRO A 532 12.45 20.58 -6.71
C PRO A 532 11.43 19.65 -7.37
N LEU A 533 11.50 19.52 -8.69
CA LEU A 533 10.59 18.65 -9.46
C LEU A 533 11.11 17.22 -9.52
N LEU A 534 12.41 17.03 -9.62
CA LEU A 534 13.07 15.74 -9.73
C LEU A 534 14.29 15.69 -8.82
N SER A 535 14.39 14.64 -8.01
CA SER A 535 15.60 14.24 -7.30
C SER A 535 16.00 12.85 -7.73
N ALA A 536 17.29 12.61 -7.98
CA ALA A 536 17.78 11.31 -8.40
C ALA A 536 19.10 10.97 -7.71
N ILE A 537 19.14 9.81 -7.07
CA ILE A 537 20.30 9.20 -6.45
C ILE A 537 20.51 7.81 -7.04
N SER A 538 21.73 7.47 -7.42
CA SER A 538 22.09 6.14 -7.94
C SER A 538 21.16 5.65 -9.05
N ALA A 539 21.07 6.45 -10.11
CA ALA A 539 20.17 6.15 -11.23
C ALA A 539 20.84 6.45 -12.57
N GLU A 540 20.40 5.76 -13.62
CA GLU A 540 20.89 5.95 -14.98
C GLU A 540 19.76 5.92 -16.01
N GLN A 541 20.00 6.48 -17.21
CA GLN A 541 19.04 6.53 -18.31
C GLN A 541 17.72 7.20 -17.90
N ILE A 542 17.82 8.42 -17.37
CA ILE A 542 16.66 9.21 -16.95
C ILE A 542 16.29 10.21 -18.02
N SER A 543 15.02 10.24 -18.40
CA SER A 543 14.45 11.21 -19.34
C SER A 543 13.37 12.05 -18.65
N PHE A 544 13.53 13.39 -18.69
CA PHE A 544 12.54 14.36 -18.22
C PHE A 544 12.24 15.33 -19.37
N THR A 545 11.18 15.03 -20.16
CA THR A 545 10.92 15.71 -21.44
C THR A 545 9.44 15.97 -21.68
N GLY A 546 9.13 17.07 -22.41
CA GLY A 546 7.75 17.41 -22.78
C GLY A 546 6.85 17.76 -21.58
N ASN A 547 7.41 17.99 -20.39
CA ASN A 547 6.65 18.32 -19.21
C ASN A 547 6.31 19.83 -19.20
N LYS A 548 5.08 20.17 -18.80
CA LYS A 548 4.66 21.55 -18.57
C LYS A 548 4.82 21.89 -17.09
N VAL A 549 5.34 23.08 -16.79
CA VAL A 549 5.50 23.57 -15.41
C VAL A 549 4.85 24.93 -15.26
N GLU A 550 4.00 25.07 -14.26
CA GLU A 550 3.35 26.32 -13.86
C GLU A 550 3.67 26.57 -12.38
N TYR A 551 4.31 27.73 -12.10
CA TYR A 551 4.65 28.12 -10.74
C TYR A 551 3.57 29.05 -10.16
N HIS A 552 3.14 28.74 -8.94
CA HIS A 552 2.19 29.54 -8.16
C HIS A 552 2.77 29.83 -6.78
N ASP A 553 2.77 31.07 -6.36
CA ASP A 553 3.31 31.50 -5.06
C ASP A 553 2.28 31.38 -3.92
N ILE A 554 1.47 30.30 -3.91
CA ILE A 554 0.49 30.04 -2.85
C ILE A 554 1.09 29.45 -1.57
N TYR A 555 2.26 28.87 -1.68
CA TYR A 555 3.05 28.37 -0.55
C TYR A 555 4.45 28.97 -0.61
N PRO A 556 5.09 29.20 0.56
CA PRO A 556 6.46 29.68 0.59
C PRO A 556 7.40 28.67 -0.10
N ALA A 557 8.47 29.20 -0.68
CA ALA A 557 9.51 28.35 -1.25
C ALA A 557 10.08 27.44 -0.14
N GLN A 558 9.94 26.15 -0.34
CA GLN A 558 10.48 25.14 0.56
C GLN A 558 11.82 24.61 0.02
N HIS A 559 12.56 23.89 0.84
CA HIS A 559 13.86 23.32 0.48
C HIS A 559 14.93 24.37 0.07
N GLY A 560 14.82 25.59 0.58
CA GLY A 560 15.84 26.64 0.44
C GLY A 560 16.10 27.09 -1.00
N GLY A 561 15.08 27.05 -1.87
CA GLY A 561 15.23 27.42 -3.28
C GLY A 561 16.13 26.48 -4.08
N LYS A 562 16.25 25.23 -3.67
CA LYS A 562 17.00 24.19 -4.41
C LYS A 562 16.57 24.11 -5.87
N PRO A 563 17.48 23.80 -6.79
CA PRO A 563 17.16 23.70 -8.21
C PRO A 563 16.11 22.63 -8.47
N TYR A 564 15.37 22.76 -9.56
CA TYR A 564 14.33 21.79 -9.92
C TYR A 564 14.87 20.36 -10.13
N LEU A 565 16.15 20.20 -10.37
CA LEU A 565 16.83 18.92 -10.47
C LEU A 565 17.93 18.80 -9.41
N LEU A 566 17.82 17.79 -8.58
CA LEU A 566 18.87 17.35 -7.66
C LEU A 566 19.39 16.01 -8.14
N LYS A 567 20.72 15.83 -8.25
CA LYS A 567 21.30 14.54 -8.65
C LYS A 567 22.57 14.20 -7.91
N GLN A 568 22.74 12.91 -7.61
CA GLN A 568 23.94 12.35 -7.00
C GLN A 568 24.19 10.94 -7.54
N SER A 569 25.42 10.67 -7.99
CA SER A 569 25.81 9.35 -8.52
C SER A 569 24.85 8.87 -9.62
N CYS A 570 24.66 9.69 -10.65
CA CYS A 570 23.72 9.43 -11.73
C CYS A 570 24.38 9.63 -13.09
N ASP A 571 23.93 8.83 -14.07
CA ASP A 571 24.48 8.82 -15.43
C ASP A 571 23.36 8.90 -16.49
N ALA A 572 23.71 9.35 -17.71
CA ALA A 572 22.84 9.37 -18.89
C ALA A 572 21.47 10.06 -18.69
N PHE A 573 21.51 11.39 -18.45
CA PHE A 573 20.29 12.21 -18.34
C PHE A 573 19.93 12.88 -19.66
N THR A 574 18.63 12.84 -20.01
CA THR A 574 18.02 13.69 -21.02
C THR A 574 17.03 14.64 -20.36
N LEU A 575 17.35 15.92 -20.34
CA LEU A 575 16.56 16.94 -19.67
C LEU A 575 16.06 17.98 -20.65
N GLN A 576 14.79 18.38 -20.52
CA GLN A 576 14.28 19.59 -21.18
C GLN A 576 14.75 20.83 -20.45
N SER A 577 14.86 21.95 -21.18
CA SER A 577 14.98 23.26 -20.56
C SER A 577 13.65 23.60 -19.86
N LEU A 578 13.70 24.11 -18.65
CA LEU A 578 12.56 24.67 -17.94
C LEU A 578 12.58 26.21 -18.01
N PRO A 579 11.39 26.85 -17.97
CA PRO A 579 11.29 28.29 -17.96
C PRO A 579 11.89 28.95 -16.74
#